data_c3202bb4af1e32a678abb583893c9b00
#
_entry.id   c3202bb4af1e32a678abb583893c9b00
#
_cell.length_a   1.000
_cell.length_b   1.000
_cell.length_c   1.000
_cell.angle_alpha   90.00
_cell.angle_beta   90.00
_cell.angle_gamma   90.00
#
_symmetry.space_group_name_H-M   'P 1'
#
loop_
_entity.id
_entity.type
_entity.pdbx_description
1 polymer ?
#
loop_
_entity_poly.entity_id
_entity_poly.type
_entity_poly.pdbx_seq_one_letter_code
_entity_poly.pdbx_strand_id
1 'polypeptide(L)'
;NRNLREIQKVAQIGQWTYNTRENIFHYMGHTGILCTEEVKSISFNDYKQYIVEEDRNIFNEWCKRNIENFDQESISYRILHDNEIYYVQLQAYSHEQLSDGSFHIEGYIQNITDIQRRRNDINTLTHAINNAKESIFAAREDGTIIFANRRFLHNHGICENVDICKLKIYDIAADMPTQKAWNERCK
;
A
#
# COMPACT_ATOMS: atom_id res chain seq x y z
N ASN A 1 13.48 16.07 -20.81
CA ASN A 1 13.07 15.24 -19.65
C ASN A 1 12.10 14.09 -20.00
N ARG A 2 12.39 13.40 -21.11
CA ARG A 2 11.63 12.20 -21.54
C ARG A 2 11.67 11.09 -20.48
N ASN A 3 12.86 10.84 -19.91
CA ASN A 3 13.05 9.80 -18.89
C ASN A 3 12.22 10.03 -17.61
N LEU A 4 12.05 11.27 -17.17
CA LEU A 4 11.26 11.57 -15.97
C LEU A 4 9.77 11.26 -16.19
N ARG A 5 9.24 11.61 -17.36
CA ARG A 5 7.83 11.31 -17.72
C ARG A 5 7.57 9.80 -17.81
N GLU A 6 8.51 9.05 -18.38
CA GLU A 6 8.41 7.59 -18.45
C GLU A 6 8.41 6.97 -17.04
N ILE A 7 9.28 7.46 -16.14
CA ILE A 7 9.30 7.01 -14.75
C ILE A 7 7.96 7.33 -14.04
N GLN A 8 7.44 8.54 -14.20
CA GLN A 8 6.15 8.94 -13.61
C GLN A 8 4.99 8.06 -14.14
N LYS A 9 5.02 7.71 -15.42
CA LYS A 9 4.03 6.83 -16.05
C LYS A 9 4.10 5.42 -15.48
N VAL A 10 5.29 4.83 -15.39
CA VAL A 10 5.49 3.49 -14.83
C VAL A 10 5.12 3.44 -13.35
N ALA A 11 5.48 4.48 -12.59
CA ALA A 11 5.17 4.58 -11.17
C ALA A 11 3.72 5.05 -10.89
N GLN A 12 2.96 5.42 -11.91
CA GLN A 12 1.58 5.94 -11.82
C GLN A 12 1.49 7.14 -10.86
N ILE A 13 2.45 8.07 -10.98
CA ILE A 13 2.56 9.27 -10.13
C ILE A 13 2.15 10.50 -10.92
N GLY A 14 1.30 11.33 -10.30
CA GLY A 14 0.97 12.67 -10.74
C GLY A 14 1.43 13.71 -9.72
N GLN A 15 1.59 14.95 -10.19
CA GLN A 15 1.78 16.13 -9.35
C GLN A 15 0.45 16.87 -9.22
N TRP A 16 0.27 17.53 -8.10
CA TRP A 16 -0.87 18.40 -7.88
C TRP A 16 -0.42 19.68 -7.18
N THR A 17 -1.16 20.75 -7.45
CA THR A 17 -1.06 22.01 -6.72
C THR A 17 -2.45 22.43 -6.28
N TYR A 18 -2.55 23.11 -5.14
CA TYR A 18 -3.79 23.61 -4.59
C TYR A 18 -3.60 25.04 -4.11
N ASN A 19 -4.46 25.94 -4.60
CA ASN A 19 -4.53 27.31 -4.14
C ASN A 19 -5.78 27.49 -3.28
N THR A 20 -5.59 27.88 -2.01
CA THR A 20 -6.69 27.99 -1.05
C THR A 20 -7.66 29.11 -1.36
N ARG A 21 -7.21 30.19 -2.06
CA ARG A 21 -8.07 31.32 -2.48
C ARG A 21 -8.97 30.90 -3.63
N GLU A 22 -8.42 30.26 -4.63
CA GLU A 22 -9.16 29.84 -5.82
C GLU A 22 -10.01 28.61 -5.55
N ASN A 23 -9.65 27.84 -4.51
CA ASN A 23 -10.27 26.59 -4.13
C ASN A 23 -10.24 25.55 -5.28
N ILE A 24 -9.13 25.53 -6.03
CA ILE A 24 -8.93 24.69 -7.21
C ILE A 24 -7.67 23.84 -7.03
N PHE A 25 -7.82 22.56 -7.32
CA PHE A 25 -6.71 21.66 -7.58
C PHE A 25 -6.32 21.71 -9.05
N HIS A 26 -5.03 21.90 -9.32
CA HIS A 26 -4.44 21.63 -10.60
C HIS A 26 -3.62 20.36 -10.50
N TYR A 27 -3.82 19.42 -11.38
CA TYR A 27 -3.05 18.19 -11.37
C TYR A 27 -2.59 17.80 -12.76
N MET A 28 -1.41 17.17 -12.80
CA MET A 28 -0.72 16.75 -14.02
C MET A 28 -0.03 15.41 -13.76
N GLY A 29 -0.08 14.52 -14.74
CA GLY A 29 0.69 13.27 -14.70
C GLY A 29 -0.14 12.03 -14.99
N HIS A 30 0.47 10.88 -14.80
CA HIS A 30 -0.02 9.61 -15.31
C HIS A 30 -0.55 8.69 -14.18
N THR A 31 -1.52 9.14 -13.39
CA THR A 31 -2.12 8.26 -12.37
C THR A 31 -3.03 7.18 -12.98
N GLY A 32 -3.45 7.36 -14.23
CA GLY A 32 -4.36 6.45 -14.91
C GLY A 32 -5.82 6.51 -14.42
N ILE A 33 -6.15 7.45 -13.51
CA ILE A 33 -7.51 7.52 -12.92
C ILE A 33 -8.25 8.75 -13.42
N LEU A 34 -7.83 9.96 -13.02
CA LEU A 34 -8.48 11.22 -13.37
C LEU A 34 -7.67 12.06 -14.35
N CYS A 35 -6.42 11.67 -14.57
CA CYS A 35 -5.46 12.43 -15.35
C CYS A 35 -4.93 11.68 -16.54
N THR A 36 -4.91 12.38 -17.66
CA THR A 36 -4.11 12.13 -18.84
C THR A 36 -2.93 13.12 -18.88
N GLU A 37 -2.21 13.19 -19.97
CA GLU A 37 -0.95 13.96 -20.12
C GLU A 37 -1.09 15.49 -19.95
N GLU A 38 -2.30 16.04 -19.86
CA GLU A 38 -2.58 17.47 -19.76
C GLU A 38 -2.87 17.89 -18.32
N VAL A 39 -2.52 19.15 -18.00
CA VAL A 39 -2.92 19.76 -16.72
C VAL A 39 -4.45 19.86 -16.68
N LYS A 40 -5.04 19.28 -15.67
CA LYS A 40 -6.47 19.42 -15.40
C LYS A 40 -6.68 20.22 -14.13
N SER A 41 -7.76 20.97 -14.12
CA SER A 41 -8.18 21.77 -12.97
C SER A 41 -9.55 21.31 -12.52
N ILE A 42 -9.71 21.14 -11.21
CA ILE A 42 -10.96 20.72 -10.60
C ILE A 42 -11.19 21.49 -9.31
N SER A 43 -12.42 21.89 -9.03
CA SER A 43 -12.73 22.51 -7.74
C SER A 43 -12.56 21.48 -6.61
N PHE A 44 -12.22 21.98 -5.40
CA PHE A 44 -12.11 21.13 -4.21
C PHE A 44 -13.39 20.32 -3.96
N ASN A 45 -14.54 20.95 -4.16
CA ASN A 45 -15.83 20.30 -3.93
C ASN A 45 -16.13 19.20 -4.99
N ASP A 46 -15.79 19.46 -6.25
CA ASP A 46 -15.96 18.45 -7.30
C ASP A 46 -15.01 17.28 -7.12
N TYR A 47 -13.75 17.55 -6.74
CA TYR A 47 -12.80 16.50 -6.43
C TYR A 47 -13.31 15.56 -5.32
N LYS A 48 -13.91 16.13 -4.26
CA LYS A 48 -14.49 15.34 -3.16
C LYS A 48 -15.62 14.41 -3.57
N GLN A 49 -16.30 14.68 -4.69
CA GLN A 49 -17.35 13.78 -5.18
C GLN A 49 -16.79 12.45 -5.68
N TYR A 50 -15.56 12.44 -6.18
CA TYR A 50 -14.88 11.20 -6.55
C TYR A 50 -14.41 10.38 -5.35
N ILE A 51 -14.25 10.99 -4.18
CA ILE A 51 -13.82 10.28 -2.97
C ILE A 51 -14.99 9.47 -2.43
N VAL A 52 -14.73 8.19 -2.16
CA VAL A 52 -15.69 7.30 -1.50
C VAL A 52 -16.15 7.92 -0.18
N GLU A 53 -17.43 7.86 0.13
CA GLU A 53 -18.07 8.63 1.20
C GLU A 53 -17.39 8.43 2.57
N GLU A 54 -17.04 7.20 2.90
CA GLU A 54 -16.39 6.85 4.17
C GLU A 54 -15.00 7.48 4.32
N ASP A 55 -14.33 7.79 3.21
CA ASP A 55 -12.96 8.32 3.20
C ASP A 55 -12.92 9.87 3.15
N ARG A 56 -14.08 10.54 2.96
CA ARG A 56 -14.15 12.00 2.84
C ARG A 56 -13.70 12.73 4.12
N ASN A 57 -13.99 12.17 5.28
CA ASN A 57 -13.58 12.77 6.54
C ASN A 57 -12.07 12.79 6.72
N ILE A 58 -11.39 11.66 6.47
CA ILE A 58 -9.95 11.58 6.58
C ILE A 58 -9.25 12.52 5.58
N PHE A 59 -9.80 12.65 4.36
CA PHE A 59 -9.30 13.59 3.37
C PHE A 59 -9.46 15.06 3.82
N ASN A 60 -10.65 15.44 4.34
CA ASN A 60 -10.90 16.79 4.82
C ASN A 60 -9.97 17.17 6.00
N GLU A 61 -9.78 16.27 6.95
CA GLU A 61 -8.89 16.50 8.10
C GLU A 61 -7.43 16.63 7.64
N TRP A 62 -7.00 15.83 6.70
CA TRP A 62 -5.66 15.94 6.12
C TRP A 62 -5.46 17.28 5.41
N CYS A 63 -6.42 17.71 4.59
CA CYS A 63 -6.36 19.02 3.93
C CYS A 63 -6.27 20.15 4.95
N LYS A 64 -7.09 20.11 6.02
CA LYS A 64 -7.06 21.10 7.08
C LYS A 64 -5.70 21.18 7.77
N ARG A 65 -5.12 20.04 8.15
CA ARG A 65 -3.79 19.97 8.78
C ARG A 65 -2.69 20.52 7.86
N ASN A 66 -2.75 20.23 6.56
CA ASN A 66 -1.76 20.76 5.61
C ASN A 66 -1.90 22.27 5.35
N ILE A 67 -3.11 22.82 5.42
CA ILE A 67 -3.32 24.27 5.33
C ILE A 67 -2.81 24.96 6.60
N GLU A 68 -3.10 24.42 7.78
CA GLU A 68 -2.79 25.05 9.06
C GLU A 68 -1.33 24.85 9.49
N ASN A 69 -0.77 23.65 9.33
CA ASN A 69 0.50 23.25 9.96
C ASN A 69 1.50 22.57 9.02
N PHE A 70 1.18 22.44 7.74
CA PHE A 70 2.01 21.70 6.77
C PHE A 70 2.42 20.31 7.28
N ASP A 71 1.45 19.45 7.45
CA ASP A 71 1.67 18.06 7.80
C ASP A 71 2.20 17.28 6.58
N GLN A 72 3.45 16.83 6.66
CA GLN A 72 4.09 16.07 5.58
C GLN A 72 3.67 14.59 5.54
N GLU A 73 2.76 14.17 6.41
CA GLU A 73 2.26 12.80 6.37
C GLU A 73 1.42 12.54 5.12
N SER A 74 1.63 11.39 4.52
CA SER A 74 0.80 10.94 3.40
C SER A 74 -0.52 10.35 3.92
N ILE A 75 -1.58 10.50 3.12
CA ILE A 75 -2.82 9.75 3.33
C ILE A 75 -3.11 8.82 2.16
N SER A 76 -3.87 7.76 2.46
CA SER A 76 -4.42 6.88 1.42
C SER A 76 -5.94 6.88 1.54
N TYR A 77 -6.62 6.99 0.41
CA TYR A 77 -8.07 6.98 0.33
C TYR A 77 -8.55 6.37 -1.00
N ARG A 78 -9.84 6.11 -1.09
CA ARG A 78 -10.45 5.50 -2.26
C ARG A 78 -11.13 6.55 -3.14
N ILE A 79 -10.94 6.42 -4.45
CA ILE A 79 -11.63 7.21 -5.48
C ILE A 79 -12.54 6.27 -6.26
N LEU A 80 -13.78 6.67 -6.46
CA LEU A 80 -14.71 6.02 -7.38
C LEU A 80 -14.68 6.77 -8.72
N HIS A 81 -14.25 6.10 -9.78
CA HIS A 81 -14.22 6.63 -11.14
C HIS A 81 -14.61 5.53 -12.13
N ASP A 82 -15.46 5.87 -13.10
CA ASP A 82 -15.99 4.92 -14.09
C ASP A 82 -16.54 3.61 -13.48
N ASN A 83 -17.20 3.72 -12.34
CA ASN A 83 -17.76 2.61 -11.58
C ASN A 83 -16.73 1.62 -11.01
N GLU A 84 -15.45 2.02 -10.96
CA GLU A 84 -14.35 1.27 -10.35
C GLU A 84 -13.76 2.02 -9.16
N ILE A 85 -13.30 1.26 -8.16
CA ILE A 85 -12.61 1.80 -6.97
C ILE A 85 -11.11 1.75 -7.18
N TYR A 86 -10.49 2.91 -7.07
CA TYR A 86 -9.05 3.09 -7.09
C TYR A 86 -8.53 3.51 -5.72
N TYR A 87 -7.38 3.02 -5.35
CA TYR A 87 -6.67 3.45 -4.14
C TYR A 87 -5.60 4.46 -4.53
N VAL A 88 -5.61 5.61 -3.90
CA VAL A 88 -4.61 6.66 -4.12
C VAL A 88 -3.91 7.02 -2.83
N GLN A 89 -2.63 7.37 -2.95
CA GLN A 89 -1.84 7.98 -1.88
C GLN A 89 -1.55 9.43 -2.26
N LEU A 90 -1.80 10.33 -1.34
CA LEU A 90 -1.59 11.77 -1.49
C LEU A 90 -0.58 12.24 -0.45
N GLN A 91 0.36 13.09 -0.87
CA GLN A 91 1.33 13.73 0.02
C GLN A 91 1.62 15.15 -0.45
N ALA A 92 1.70 16.09 0.50
CA ALA A 92 2.19 17.44 0.27
C ALA A 92 3.70 17.50 0.53
N TYR A 93 4.44 18.24 -0.30
CA TYR A 93 5.88 18.45 -0.12
C TYR A 93 6.27 19.94 -0.09
N SER A 94 5.38 20.85 -0.43
CA SER A 94 5.60 22.29 -0.40
C SER A 94 4.35 23.02 0.10
N HIS A 95 4.56 24.07 0.87
CA HIS A 95 3.51 24.92 1.43
C HIS A 95 4.05 26.34 1.53
N GLU A 96 3.45 27.26 0.79
CA GLU A 96 3.86 28.66 0.71
C GLU A 96 2.67 29.56 1.01
N GLN A 97 2.86 30.52 1.92
CA GLN A 97 1.87 31.58 2.16
C GLN A 97 2.07 32.70 1.16
N LEU A 98 1.03 33.05 0.43
CA LEU A 98 1.03 34.14 -0.54
C LEU A 98 0.82 35.49 0.12
N SER A 99 1.12 36.58 -0.58
CA SER A 99 1.01 37.96 -0.08
C SER A 99 -0.39 38.39 0.32
N ASP A 100 -1.42 37.69 -0.16
CA ASP A 100 -2.83 37.92 0.18
C ASP A 100 -3.31 37.08 1.37
N GLY A 101 -2.41 36.34 2.03
CA GLY A 101 -2.69 35.47 3.15
C GLY A 101 -3.21 34.07 2.78
N SER A 102 -3.45 33.78 1.51
CA SER A 102 -3.79 32.45 1.01
C SER A 102 -2.56 31.53 0.97
N PHE A 103 -2.79 30.23 0.76
CA PHE A 103 -1.71 29.24 0.67
C PHE A 103 -1.67 28.59 -0.70
N HIS A 104 -0.45 28.38 -1.17
CA HIS A 104 -0.14 27.53 -2.33
C HIS A 104 0.52 26.25 -1.80
N ILE A 105 -0.09 25.13 -2.09
CA ILE A 105 0.35 23.81 -1.59
C ILE A 105 0.64 22.93 -2.80
N GLU A 106 1.77 22.24 -2.79
CA GLU A 106 2.16 21.31 -3.83
C GLU A 106 2.40 19.92 -3.28
N GLY A 107 2.13 18.93 -4.10
CA GLY A 107 2.28 17.55 -3.69
C GLY A 107 2.32 16.58 -4.86
N TYR A 108 2.34 15.31 -4.52
CA TYR A 108 2.14 14.24 -5.48
C TYR A 108 0.97 13.34 -5.08
N ILE A 109 0.39 12.71 -6.08
CA ILE A 109 -0.63 11.68 -5.96
C ILE A 109 -0.14 10.44 -6.69
N GLN A 110 -0.28 9.28 -6.07
CA GLN A 110 0.09 8.00 -6.65
C GLN A 110 -1.09 7.05 -6.66
N ASN A 111 -1.29 6.38 -7.78
CA ASN A 111 -2.22 5.25 -7.85
C ASN A 111 -1.54 4.02 -7.24
N ILE A 112 -2.07 3.56 -6.11
CA ILE A 112 -1.56 2.40 -5.38
C ILE A 112 -2.52 1.19 -5.46
N THR A 113 -3.44 1.20 -6.43
CA THR A 113 -4.49 0.16 -6.56
C THR A 113 -3.89 -1.23 -6.69
N ASP A 114 -2.90 -1.41 -7.56
CA ASP A 114 -2.26 -2.72 -7.75
C ASP A 114 -1.49 -3.18 -6.51
N ILE A 115 -0.87 -2.23 -5.79
CA ILE A 115 -0.18 -2.52 -4.53
C ILE A 115 -1.19 -3.01 -3.48
N GLN A 116 -2.32 -2.33 -3.34
CA GLN A 116 -3.37 -2.70 -2.39
C GLN A 116 -4.06 -4.02 -2.76
N ARG A 117 -4.33 -4.25 -4.05
CA ARG A 117 -4.90 -5.52 -4.53
C ARG A 117 -3.97 -6.69 -4.18
N ARG A 118 -2.68 -6.61 -4.53
CA ARG A 118 -1.69 -7.65 -4.19
C ARG A 118 -1.58 -7.88 -2.69
N ARG A 119 -1.60 -6.81 -1.89
CA ARG A 119 -1.56 -6.93 -0.42
C ARG A 119 -2.79 -7.65 0.12
N ASN A 120 -3.98 -7.33 -0.40
CA ASN A 120 -5.22 -7.99 -0.01
C ASN A 120 -5.23 -9.47 -0.43
N ASP A 121 -4.72 -9.79 -1.63
CA ASP A 121 -4.61 -11.17 -2.10
C ASP A 121 -3.68 -11.99 -1.19
N ILE A 122 -2.51 -11.44 -0.84
CA ILE A 122 -1.57 -12.07 0.09
C ILE A 122 -2.23 -12.29 1.46
N ASN A 123 -2.92 -11.30 2.00
CA ASN A 123 -3.62 -11.40 3.27
C ASN A 123 -4.70 -12.48 3.21
N THR A 124 -5.50 -12.52 2.14
CA THR A 124 -6.56 -13.52 1.94
C THR A 124 -5.98 -14.93 1.89
N LEU A 125 -4.92 -15.14 1.11
CA LEU A 125 -4.21 -16.42 1.04
C LEU A 125 -3.62 -16.83 2.39
N THR A 126 -2.99 -15.89 3.09
CA THR A 126 -2.42 -16.12 4.42
C THR A 126 -3.50 -16.52 5.42
N HIS A 127 -4.64 -15.84 5.41
CA HIS A 127 -5.79 -16.22 6.24
C HIS A 127 -6.33 -17.61 5.90
N ALA A 128 -6.48 -17.93 4.62
CA ALA A 128 -6.95 -19.25 4.18
C ALA A 128 -6.01 -20.37 4.64
N ILE A 129 -4.69 -20.18 4.48
CA ILE A 129 -3.68 -21.15 4.90
C ILE A 129 -3.64 -21.29 6.42
N ASN A 130 -3.76 -20.19 7.19
CA ASN A 130 -3.76 -20.23 8.65
C ASN A 130 -5.03 -20.90 9.24
N ASN A 131 -6.13 -20.87 8.51
CA ASN A 131 -7.38 -21.53 8.91
C ASN A 131 -7.52 -22.98 8.37
N ALA A 132 -6.55 -23.45 7.59
CA ALA A 132 -6.53 -24.83 7.12
C ALA A 132 -6.43 -25.81 8.31
N LYS A 133 -7.15 -26.93 8.21
CA LYS A 133 -7.12 -28.02 9.22
C LYS A 133 -5.82 -28.81 9.22
N GLU A 134 -5.07 -28.71 8.12
CA GLU A 134 -3.83 -29.44 7.89
C GLU A 134 -2.63 -28.60 8.29
N SER A 135 -1.56 -29.28 8.74
CA SER A 135 -0.26 -28.66 8.97
C SER A 135 0.40 -28.32 7.64
N ILE A 136 0.62 -27.03 7.39
CA ILE A 136 1.26 -26.54 6.17
C ILE A 136 2.52 -25.78 6.56
N PHE A 137 3.64 -26.16 5.96
CA PHE A 137 4.90 -25.44 6.12
C PHE A 137 5.69 -25.40 4.82
N ALA A 138 6.62 -24.48 4.74
CA ALA A 138 7.64 -24.42 3.69
C ALA A 138 9.02 -24.27 4.32
N ALA A 139 9.99 -24.98 3.79
CA ALA A 139 11.37 -24.93 4.24
C ALA A 139 12.33 -24.86 3.05
N ARG A 140 13.52 -24.32 3.28
CA ARG A 140 14.62 -24.33 2.31
C ARG A 140 15.26 -25.73 2.27
N GLU A 141 16.13 -25.96 1.28
CA GLU A 141 16.88 -27.20 1.14
C GLU A 141 17.72 -27.51 2.39
N ASP A 142 18.24 -26.50 3.07
CA ASP A 142 18.99 -26.65 4.32
C ASP A 142 18.10 -26.91 5.55
N GLY A 143 16.80 -27.11 5.35
CA GLY A 143 15.81 -27.38 6.37
C GLY A 143 15.31 -26.15 7.15
N THR A 144 15.78 -24.93 6.82
CA THR A 144 15.28 -23.71 7.47
C THR A 144 13.82 -23.47 7.13
N ILE A 145 12.97 -23.36 8.14
CA ILE A 145 11.54 -23.07 7.95
C ILE A 145 11.40 -21.60 7.52
N ILE A 146 10.72 -21.38 6.41
CA ILE A 146 10.43 -20.03 5.88
C ILE A 146 8.97 -19.65 6.04
N PHE A 147 8.10 -20.63 6.23
CA PHE A 147 6.68 -20.45 6.48
C PHE A 147 6.13 -21.64 7.27
N ALA A 148 5.20 -21.37 8.19
CA ALA A 148 4.40 -22.39 8.86
C ALA A 148 3.03 -21.80 9.20
N ASN A 149 1.96 -22.55 8.95
CA ASN A 149 0.64 -22.11 9.34
C ASN A 149 0.38 -22.36 10.83
N ARG A 150 -0.67 -21.73 11.37
CA ARG A 150 -1.06 -21.88 12.79
C ARG A 150 -1.23 -23.33 13.21
N ARG A 151 -1.76 -24.18 12.33
CA ARG A 151 -1.96 -25.61 12.61
C ARG A 151 -0.64 -26.36 12.78
N PHE A 152 0.35 -26.07 11.95
CA PHE A 152 1.70 -26.63 12.08
C PHE A 152 2.33 -26.22 13.43
N LEU A 153 2.31 -24.93 13.76
CA LEU A 153 2.86 -24.42 15.02
C LEU A 153 2.23 -25.09 16.23
N HIS A 154 0.90 -25.17 16.24
CA HIS A 154 0.15 -25.83 17.32
C HIS A 154 0.50 -27.32 17.46
N ASN A 155 0.55 -28.06 16.36
CA ASN A 155 0.83 -29.50 16.37
C ASN A 155 2.26 -29.82 16.86
N HIS A 156 3.19 -28.86 16.73
CA HIS A 156 4.59 -29.02 17.17
C HIS A 156 4.90 -28.26 18.47
N GLY A 157 3.89 -27.70 19.14
CA GLY A 157 4.07 -26.96 20.40
C GLY A 157 4.88 -25.68 20.29
N ILE A 158 4.91 -25.06 19.10
CA ILE A 158 5.67 -23.82 18.83
C ILE A 158 4.76 -22.64 19.08
N CYS A 159 5.22 -21.69 19.90
CA CYS A 159 4.47 -20.45 20.14
C CYS A 159 4.44 -19.57 18.88
N GLU A 160 3.30 -18.89 18.62
CA GLU A 160 3.11 -18.03 17.45
C GLU A 160 4.08 -16.85 17.34
N ASN A 161 4.69 -16.44 18.45
CA ASN A 161 5.66 -15.34 18.52
C ASN A 161 7.12 -15.77 18.31
N VAL A 162 7.38 -17.04 18.04
CA VAL A 162 8.72 -17.55 17.75
C VAL A 162 9.13 -17.16 16.32
N ASP A 163 10.36 -16.71 16.18
CA ASP A 163 10.97 -16.50 14.86
C ASP A 163 11.26 -17.84 14.18
N ILE A 164 10.30 -18.31 13.38
CA ILE A 164 10.36 -19.60 12.70
C ILE A 164 11.55 -19.73 11.75
N CYS A 165 12.08 -18.61 11.25
CA CYS A 165 13.26 -18.62 10.37
C CYS A 165 14.57 -19.05 11.07
N LYS A 166 14.54 -19.15 12.40
CA LYS A 166 15.64 -19.71 13.21
C LYS A 166 15.51 -21.20 13.47
N LEU A 167 14.40 -21.80 13.08
CA LEU A 167 14.13 -23.21 13.32
C LEU A 167 14.45 -24.05 12.09
N LYS A 168 14.91 -25.25 12.32
CA LYS A 168 15.11 -26.27 11.29
C LYS A 168 14.02 -27.33 11.40
N ILE A 169 13.50 -27.78 10.28
CA ILE A 169 12.42 -28.76 10.24
C ILE A 169 12.84 -30.07 10.92
N TYR A 170 14.08 -30.51 10.79
CA TYR A 170 14.58 -31.73 11.38
C TYR A 170 14.83 -31.62 12.90
N ASP A 171 14.80 -30.43 13.49
CA ASP A 171 14.84 -30.24 14.96
C ASP A 171 13.42 -30.38 15.58
N ILE A 172 12.38 -30.32 14.75
CA ILE A 172 10.98 -30.25 15.18
C ILE A 172 10.21 -31.51 14.78
N ALA A 173 10.41 -31.98 13.56
CA ALA A 173 9.67 -33.13 13.00
C ALA A 173 10.31 -34.46 13.46
N ALA A 174 9.57 -35.20 14.29
CA ALA A 174 10.04 -36.48 14.82
C ALA A 174 10.32 -37.55 13.74
N ASP A 175 9.69 -37.46 12.59
CA ASP A 175 9.88 -38.32 11.43
C ASP A 175 11.04 -37.92 10.50
N MET A 176 11.67 -36.77 10.78
CA MET A 176 12.80 -36.22 10.04
C MET A 176 13.91 -35.73 10.98
N PRO A 177 14.50 -36.58 11.81
CA PRO A 177 15.38 -36.13 12.92
C PRO A 177 16.75 -35.65 12.47
N THR A 178 17.06 -35.66 11.17
CA THR A 178 18.37 -35.24 10.66
C THR A 178 18.25 -34.51 9.31
N GLN A 179 19.22 -33.63 9.03
CA GLN A 179 19.34 -32.97 7.72
C GLN A 179 19.43 -33.99 6.56
N LYS A 180 20.04 -35.16 6.80
CA LYS A 180 20.15 -36.23 5.79
C LYS A 180 18.77 -36.77 5.42
N ALA A 181 17.90 -37.06 6.43
CA ALA A 181 16.54 -37.51 6.21
C ALA A 181 15.70 -36.46 5.46
N TRP A 182 15.89 -35.17 5.76
CA TRP A 182 15.28 -34.08 5.04
C TRP A 182 15.71 -34.05 3.57
N ASN A 183 17.01 -34.10 3.30
CA ASN A 183 17.56 -34.07 1.93
C ASN A 183 17.12 -35.26 1.08
N GLU A 184 16.90 -36.44 1.69
CA GLU A 184 16.38 -37.64 0.99
C GLU A 184 14.91 -37.46 0.59
N ARG A 185 14.12 -36.71 1.37
CA ARG A 185 12.71 -36.44 1.11
C ARG A 185 12.49 -35.32 0.07
N CYS A 186 13.47 -34.44 -0.10
CA CYS A 186 13.43 -33.33 -1.08
C CYS A 186 13.88 -33.75 -2.49
N LYS A 187 14.35 -35.00 -2.70
CA LYS A 187 14.70 -35.60 -4.01
C LYS A 187 13.48 -36.18 -4.69
#